data_9e119cfcef385decd759246a58e81baa
#
_entry.id   9e119cfcef385decd759246a58e81baa
#
_cell.length_a   1.000
_cell.length_b   1.000
_cell.length_c   1.000
_cell.angle_alpha   90.00
_cell.angle_beta   90.00
_cell.angle_gamma   90.00
#
_symmetry.space_group_name_H-M   'P 1'
#
loop_
_entity.id
_entity.type
_entity.pdbx_description
1 polymer ?
#
loop_
_entity_poly.entity_id
_entity_poly.type
_entity_poly.pdbx_seq_one_letter_code
_entity_poly.pdbx_strand_id
1 'polypeptide(L)'
;MKYLICESQDAVTLATAPEPTPGPGEIVVRLSMCGVCGTDALKIYGGYPKPQKLGHEVVGVVHAIGDGVRAFNVGQRVGLAHHAPDYSSHYARRGSETVDPQFKRSNID
;
A
#
# COMPACT_ATOMS: atom_id res chain seq x y z
N MET A 1 7.05 -8.21 -10.11
CA MET A 1 7.50 -7.01 -9.36
C MET A 1 8.49 -7.37 -8.26
N LYS A 2 9.29 -6.38 -7.76
CA LYS A 2 10.22 -6.57 -6.64
C LYS A 2 9.74 -5.76 -5.44
N TYR A 3 9.94 -6.26 -4.23
CA TYR A 3 9.60 -5.57 -2.99
C TYR A 3 10.55 -5.97 -1.86
N LEU A 4 10.66 -5.11 -0.83
CA LEU A 4 11.45 -5.40 0.35
C LEU A 4 10.57 -6.08 1.40
N ILE A 5 11.12 -7.10 2.05
CA ILE A 5 10.49 -7.82 3.16
C ILE A 5 11.48 -7.99 4.32
N CYS A 6 11.01 -7.72 5.51
CA CYS A 6 11.73 -7.99 6.75
C CYS A 6 11.25 -9.33 7.31
N GLU A 7 12.05 -10.36 7.14
CA GLU A 7 11.70 -11.74 7.53
C GLU A 7 11.96 -12.02 9.01
N SER A 8 12.98 -11.39 9.57
CA SER A 8 13.31 -11.44 11.00
C SER A 8 13.94 -10.10 11.41
N GLN A 9 14.25 -9.92 12.69
CA GLN A 9 14.94 -8.72 13.14
C GLN A 9 16.25 -8.54 12.36
N ASP A 10 16.49 -7.34 11.85
CA ASP A 10 17.66 -6.94 11.05
C ASP A 10 17.85 -7.70 9.72
N ALA A 11 16.92 -8.58 9.34
CA ALA A 11 17.00 -9.34 8.10
C ALA A 11 16.01 -8.80 7.05
N VAL A 12 16.48 -7.87 6.22
CA VAL A 12 15.73 -7.31 5.09
C VAL A 12 16.23 -7.94 3.80
N THR A 13 15.31 -8.52 3.03
CA THR A 13 15.61 -9.17 1.75
C THR A 13 14.78 -8.57 0.62
N LEU A 14 15.25 -8.76 -0.61
CA LEU A 14 14.52 -8.39 -1.82
C LEU A 14 13.75 -9.62 -2.34
N ALA A 15 12.46 -9.56 -2.23
CA ALA A 15 11.56 -10.60 -2.74
C ALA A 15 10.99 -10.24 -4.11
N THR A 16 10.46 -11.23 -4.81
CA THR A 16 9.79 -11.08 -6.10
C THR A 16 8.38 -11.66 -6.06
N ALA A 17 7.47 -11.01 -6.78
CA ALA A 17 6.13 -11.51 -7.00
C ALA A 17 5.72 -11.27 -8.46
N PRO A 18 4.71 -11.97 -8.98
CA PRO A 18 4.10 -11.64 -10.26
C PRO A 18 3.67 -10.17 -10.33
N GLU A 19 3.66 -9.59 -11.50
CA GLU A 19 3.06 -8.27 -11.69
C GLU A 19 1.55 -8.36 -11.45
N PRO A 20 0.95 -7.40 -10.71
CA PRO A 20 -0.48 -7.40 -10.48
C PRO A 20 -1.24 -7.06 -11.77
N THR A 21 -2.43 -7.61 -11.89
CA THR A 21 -3.41 -7.24 -12.92
C THR A 21 -4.58 -6.56 -12.23
N PRO A 22 -5.07 -5.40 -12.70
CA PRO A 22 -6.15 -4.70 -12.03
C PRO A 22 -7.47 -5.44 -12.20
N GLY A 23 -8.19 -5.64 -11.10
CA GLY A 23 -9.58 -6.06 -11.08
C GLY A 23 -10.54 -4.91 -11.40
N PRO A 24 -11.86 -5.17 -11.48
CA PRO A 24 -12.87 -4.11 -11.65
C PRO A 24 -12.76 -3.06 -10.52
N GLY A 25 -12.74 -1.78 -10.90
CA GLY A 25 -12.59 -0.67 -9.96
C GLY A 25 -11.17 -0.41 -9.45
N GLU A 26 -10.19 -1.19 -9.88
CA GLU A 26 -8.81 -1.09 -9.42
C GLU A 26 -7.89 -0.43 -10.46
N ILE A 27 -6.77 0.10 -10.01
CA ILE A 27 -5.67 0.56 -10.87
C ILE A 27 -4.38 -0.13 -10.45
N VAL A 28 -3.48 -0.35 -11.38
CA VAL A 28 -2.09 -0.74 -11.10
C VAL A 28 -1.20 0.47 -11.29
N VAL A 29 -0.39 0.75 -10.29
CA VAL A 29 0.57 1.87 -10.31
C VAL A 29 1.98 1.33 -10.41
N ARG A 30 2.73 1.78 -11.43
CA ARG A 30 4.17 1.56 -11.50
C ARG A 30 4.84 2.59 -10.61
N LEU A 31 5.47 2.13 -9.54
CA LEU A 31 6.13 2.97 -8.57
C LEU A 31 7.36 3.67 -9.17
N SER A 32 7.49 4.95 -8.90
CA SER A 32 8.65 5.76 -9.26
C SER A 32 9.58 5.97 -8.08
N MET A 33 9.01 6.19 -6.90
CA MET A 33 9.74 6.37 -5.63
C MET A 33 8.91 5.82 -4.48
N CYS A 34 9.61 5.39 -3.45
CA CYS A 34 9.04 5.01 -2.16
C CYS A 34 9.82 5.73 -1.05
N GLY A 35 9.13 6.47 -0.21
CA GLY A 35 9.71 7.08 0.98
C GLY A 35 10.05 6.03 2.03
N VAL A 36 11.02 6.34 2.88
CA VAL A 36 11.34 5.53 4.07
C VAL A 36 10.73 6.21 5.29
N CYS A 37 9.77 5.56 5.89
CA CYS A 37 9.08 6.03 7.09
C CYS A 37 9.74 5.51 8.37
N GLY A 38 9.56 6.22 9.48
CA GLY A 38 9.95 5.73 10.80
C GLY A 38 9.30 4.39 11.17
N THR A 39 8.11 4.09 10.64
CA THR A 39 7.44 2.81 10.84
C THR A 39 8.14 1.65 10.13
N ASP A 40 8.85 1.89 9.03
CA ASP A 40 9.69 0.85 8.39
C ASP A 40 10.85 0.47 9.30
N ALA A 41 11.48 1.46 9.96
CA ALA A 41 12.50 1.20 10.98
C ALA A 41 11.93 0.41 12.17
N LEU A 42 10.73 0.77 12.64
CA LEU A 42 10.05 0.01 13.69
C LEU A 42 9.68 -1.41 13.23
N LYS A 43 9.30 -1.60 11.98
CA LYS A 43 9.07 -2.93 11.41
C LYS A 43 10.36 -3.77 11.39
N ILE A 44 11.52 -3.17 11.16
CA ILE A 44 12.82 -3.86 11.14
C ILE A 44 13.30 -4.18 12.56
N TYR A 45 13.42 -3.16 13.41
CA TYR A 45 14.07 -3.24 14.71
C TYR A 45 13.11 -3.44 15.89
N GLY A 46 11.82 -3.16 15.69
CA GLY A 46 10.80 -3.21 16.75
C GLY A 46 10.14 -4.58 16.90
N GLY A 47 9.19 -4.64 17.84
CA GLY A 47 8.46 -5.86 18.20
C GLY A 47 7.32 -6.24 17.26
N TYR A 48 7.29 -5.79 16.02
CA TYR A 48 6.28 -6.20 15.06
C TYR A 48 6.39 -7.69 14.71
N PRO A 49 5.26 -8.40 14.59
CA PRO A 49 5.27 -9.77 14.07
C PRO A 49 5.95 -9.85 12.71
N LYS A 50 6.70 -10.91 12.44
CA LYS A 50 7.37 -11.14 11.16
C LYS A 50 6.65 -12.25 10.36
N PRO A 51 6.70 -12.23 9.03
CA PRO A 51 7.37 -11.25 8.17
C PRO A 51 6.60 -9.93 8.03
N GLN A 52 7.30 -8.83 7.69
CA GLN A 52 6.70 -7.53 7.39
C GLN A 52 7.16 -7.01 6.03
N LYS A 53 6.24 -6.61 5.17
CA LYS A 53 6.58 -5.85 3.97
C LYS A 53 6.95 -4.42 4.34
N LEU A 54 7.85 -3.82 3.58
CA LEU A 54 8.34 -2.47 3.79
C LEU A 54 7.92 -1.56 2.63
N GLY A 55 7.75 -0.27 2.96
CA GLY A 55 7.47 0.77 2.00
C GLY A 55 5.97 1.01 1.79
N HIS A 56 5.48 2.14 2.28
CA HIS A 56 4.06 2.54 2.20
C HIS A 56 3.86 4.03 1.85
N GLU A 57 4.94 4.77 1.65
CA GLU A 57 4.92 6.17 1.19
C GLU A 57 5.32 6.22 -0.28
N VAL A 58 4.40 5.92 -1.17
CA VAL A 58 4.70 5.64 -2.57
C VAL A 58 4.09 6.68 -3.52
N VAL A 59 4.85 7.00 -4.56
CA VAL A 59 4.40 7.78 -5.71
C VAL A 59 4.75 7.04 -6.98
N GLY A 60 3.93 7.21 -8.01
CA GLY A 60 4.14 6.51 -9.26
C GLY A 60 3.26 7.02 -10.39
N VAL A 61 3.15 6.17 -11.40
CA VAL A 61 2.38 6.44 -12.61
C VAL A 61 1.36 5.32 -12.79
N VAL A 62 0.12 5.67 -13.08
CA VAL A 62 -0.92 4.69 -13.43
C VAL A 62 -0.45 3.88 -14.63
N HIS A 63 -0.29 2.57 -14.45
CA HIS A 63 0.21 1.65 -15.45
C HIS A 63 -0.90 0.89 -16.15
N ALA A 64 -1.91 0.46 -15.40
CA ALA A 64 -3.08 -0.23 -15.94
C ALA A 64 -4.34 0.16 -15.15
N ILE A 65 -5.49 0.03 -15.79
CA ILE A 65 -6.80 0.42 -15.26
C ILE A 65 -7.75 -0.74 -15.47
N GLY A 66 -8.44 -1.14 -14.42
CA GLY A 66 -9.52 -2.13 -14.46
C GLY A 66 -10.86 -1.55 -14.91
N ASP A 67 -11.78 -2.44 -15.16
CA ASP A 67 -13.12 -2.06 -15.62
C ASP A 67 -13.85 -1.15 -14.62
N GLY A 68 -14.59 -0.17 -15.14
CA GLY A 68 -15.38 0.76 -14.33
C GLY A 68 -14.61 1.93 -13.73
N VAL A 69 -13.29 1.96 -13.78
CA VAL A 69 -12.49 3.11 -13.33
C VAL A 69 -12.63 4.25 -14.33
N ARG A 70 -13.05 5.43 -13.85
CA ARG A 70 -13.25 6.64 -14.68
C ARG A 70 -12.45 7.84 -14.17
N ALA A 71 -11.92 7.76 -12.93
CA ALA A 71 -11.24 8.88 -12.27
C ALA A 71 -9.75 8.99 -12.63
N PHE A 72 -9.18 7.98 -13.28
CA PHE A 72 -7.75 7.91 -13.58
C PHE A 72 -7.49 7.57 -15.04
N ASN A 73 -6.36 8.05 -15.56
CA ASN A 73 -5.87 7.72 -16.90
C ASN A 73 -4.49 7.05 -16.81
N VAL A 74 -4.20 6.12 -17.71
CA VAL A 74 -2.85 5.55 -17.86
C VAL A 74 -1.87 6.68 -18.16
N GLY A 75 -0.71 6.65 -17.49
CA GLY A 75 0.30 7.70 -17.58
C GLY A 75 0.14 8.83 -16.56
N GLN A 76 -0.98 8.92 -15.84
CA GLN A 76 -1.20 9.92 -14.79
C GLN A 76 -0.28 9.66 -13.60
N ARG A 77 0.35 10.73 -13.07
CA ARG A 77 1.12 10.67 -11.82
C ARG A 77 0.19 10.67 -10.62
N VAL A 78 0.45 9.79 -9.67
CA VAL A 78 -0.36 9.60 -8.46
C VAL A 78 0.54 9.39 -7.23
N GLY A 79 0.06 9.86 -6.09
CA GLY A 79 0.52 9.44 -4.78
C GLY A 79 -0.52 8.52 -4.16
N LEU A 80 -0.09 7.52 -3.41
CA LEU A 80 -0.98 6.56 -2.79
C LEU A 80 -1.08 6.83 -1.28
N ALA A 81 -2.30 6.86 -0.76
CA ALA A 81 -2.51 6.75 0.68
C ALA A 81 -2.18 5.31 1.10
N HIS A 82 -1.56 5.16 2.28
CA HIS A 82 -1.18 3.83 2.79
C HIS A 82 -2.37 2.99 3.27
N HIS A 83 -3.56 3.57 3.32
CA HIS A 83 -4.82 2.87 3.58
C HIS A 83 -5.97 3.54 2.83
N ALA A 84 -7.00 2.77 2.52
CA ALA A 84 -8.23 3.28 1.93
C ALA A 84 -9.37 3.19 2.97
N PRO A 85 -10.05 4.30 3.31
CA PRO A 85 -11.18 4.27 4.24
C PRO A 85 -12.35 3.46 3.64
N ASP A 86 -12.96 2.62 4.46
CA ASP A 86 -14.25 2.02 4.11
C ASP A 86 -15.38 3.00 4.44
N TYR A 87 -15.83 3.75 3.46
CA TYR A 87 -16.91 4.72 3.64
C TYR A 87 -18.30 4.11 3.92
N SER A 88 -18.44 2.80 3.91
CA SER A 88 -19.62 2.14 4.49
C SER A 88 -19.59 2.14 6.02
N SER A 89 -18.41 2.24 6.60
CA SER A 89 -18.17 2.29 8.04
C SER A 89 -18.71 3.57 8.68
N HIS A 90 -19.29 3.42 9.88
CA HIS A 90 -19.70 4.54 10.72
C HIS A 90 -18.52 5.46 11.10
N TYR A 91 -17.35 4.88 11.33
CA TYR A 91 -16.14 5.61 11.72
C TYR A 91 -15.59 6.44 10.56
N ALA A 92 -15.42 5.83 9.39
CA ALA A 92 -14.88 6.51 8.21
C ALA A 92 -15.77 7.66 7.73
N ARG A 93 -17.09 7.50 7.79
CA ARG A 93 -18.04 8.59 7.45
C ARG A 93 -17.98 9.81 8.36
N ARG A 94 -17.31 9.72 9.51
CA ARG A 94 -17.13 10.80 10.48
C ARG A 94 -15.69 11.31 10.54
N GLY A 95 -14.81 10.88 9.61
CA GLY A 95 -13.40 11.26 9.62
C GLY A 95 -12.59 10.61 10.74
N SER A 96 -13.04 9.47 11.24
CA SER A 96 -12.39 8.73 12.35
C SER A 96 -11.91 7.36 11.86
N GLU A 97 -11.33 7.30 10.65
CA GLU A 97 -10.91 6.07 9.96
C GLU A 97 -9.93 5.25 10.79
N THR A 98 -9.02 5.91 11.50
CA THR A 98 -7.94 5.24 12.25
C THR A 98 -8.42 4.42 13.44
N VAL A 99 -9.64 4.66 13.93
CA VAL A 99 -10.27 3.86 15.00
C VAL A 99 -11.27 2.83 14.47
N ASP A 100 -11.38 2.72 13.15
CA ASP A 100 -12.21 1.70 12.53
C ASP A 100 -11.60 0.32 12.77
N PRO A 101 -12.36 -0.68 13.29
CA PRO A 101 -11.87 -2.04 13.44
C PRO A 101 -11.37 -2.69 12.13
N GLN A 102 -11.80 -2.18 10.98
CA GLN A 102 -11.40 -2.67 9.65
C GLN A 102 -10.22 -1.87 9.05
N PHE A 103 -9.72 -0.85 9.75
CA PHE A 103 -8.67 0.05 9.25
C PHE A 103 -7.47 -0.68 8.64
N LYS A 104 -7.00 -1.75 9.29
CA LYS A 104 -5.83 -2.51 8.82
C LYS A 104 -6.09 -3.41 7.61
N ARG A 105 -7.34 -3.62 7.21
CA ARG A 105 -7.67 -4.47 6.05
C ARG A 105 -7.35 -3.81 4.71
N SER A 106 -7.25 -2.49 4.69
CA SER A 106 -7.01 -1.69 3.49
C SER A 106 -5.61 -1.08 3.43
N ASN A 107 -4.69 -1.52 4.27
CA ASN A 107 -3.29 -1.13 4.18
C ASN A 107 -2.63 -1.69 2.93
N ILE A 108 -1.73 -0.92 2.34
CA ILE A 108 -0.92 -1.34 1.17
C ILE A 108 0.33 -2.16 1.54
N ASP A 109 0.38 -2.68 2.75
CA ASP A 109 1.50 -3.49 3.25
C ASP A 109 1.59 -4.87 2.61
#